data_dde6ee486dc8b0e65c03f956dcae0ec2
#
_entry.id   dde6ee486dc8b0e65c03f956dcae0ec2
#
_cell.length_a   1.000
_cell.length_b   1.000
_cell.length_c   1.000
_cell.angle_alpha   90.00
_cell.angle_beta   90.00
_cell.angle_gamma   90.00
#
_symmetry.space_group_name_H-M   'P 1'
#
loop_
_entity.id
_entity.type
_entity.pdbx_description
1 polymer ?
#
loop_
_entity_poly.entity_id
_entity_poly.type
_entity_poly.pdbx_seq_one_letter_code
_entity_poly.pdbx_strand_id
1 'polypeptide(L)'
;LVLAFIFVPFLGSSQVISVDPVFPTVNDTVVILFDASQGNAALKNFNGPVYVHTGLITDQSVNGTDWKFVQGAWATNDPRLLMQSLGNNRYQIRLHIKSFYKIPDGEKVNKLAFVFRNVSGSIVGRDASGADIYYNLSKVDSGFESILINPDVPFLLVQKNDLIPIQIACSKNAEIKIFQNDILLVDSLNINKLNFNITAQTNGQYDIRIECNSGTETRIHQFRFIVDVNTTIEDPPTGTQPGITFLTENSIRLALVAPFKNSVFVLGDFNNFFNGSEIFNEAKHKGRLVLDRYFAGKTWI
;
A
#
# COMPACT_ATOMS: atom_id res chain seq x y z
N LEU A 1 -10.35 29.55 8.67
CA LEU A 1 -9.89 28.73 7.54
C LEU A 1 -8.67 27.93 7.99
N VAL A 2 -8.79 26.60 8.07
CA VAL A 2 -7.62 25.72 8.30
C VAL A 2 -7.11 25.30 6.92
N LEU A 3 -5.88 25.68 6.61
CA LEU A 3 -5.19 25.32 5.39
C LEU A 3 -4.13 24.26 5.73
N ALA A 4 -4.24 23.07 5.18
CA ALA A 4 -3.25 22.01 5.33
C ALA A 4 -2.62 21.68 3.98
N PHE A 5 -1.29 21.66 3.92
CA PHE A 5 -0.53 21.22 2.75
C PHE A 5 -0.08 19.79 2.98
N ILE A 6 -0.60 18.87 2.18
CA ILE A 6 -0.17 17.47 2.20
C ILE A 6 0.78 17.24 1.04
N PHE A 7 2.00 16.81 1.38
CA PHE A 7 2.96 16.33 0.42
C PHE A 7 2.78 14.81 0.31
N VAL A 8 2.30 14.34 -0.84
CA VAL A 8 2.22 12.90 -1.12
C VAL A 8 3.52 12.49 -1.81
N PRO A 9 4.47 11.87 -1.11
CA PRO A 9 5.55 11.19 -1.78
C PRO A 9 4.94 9.98 -2.50
N PHE A 10 5.22 9.81 -3.78
CA PHE A 10 4.90 8.60 -4.52
C PHE A 10 5.88 7.49 -4.05
N LEU A 11 5.61 6.94 -2.89
CA LEU A 11 6.24 5.72 -2.41
C LEU A 11 5.16 4.64 -2.55
N GLY A 12 5.18 3.94 -3.67
CA GLY A 12 4.56 2.63 -3.72
C GLY A 12 5.15 1.83 -2.56
N SER A 13 4.37 1.57 -1.54
CA SER A 13 4.78 0.75 -0.39
C SER A 13 4.89 -0.69 -0.89
N SER A 14 6.06 -1.04 -1.41
CA SER A 14 6.34 -2.44 -1.68
C SER A 14 6.49 -3.14 -0.33
N GLN A 15 5.64 -4.12 -0.08
CA GLN A 15 5.68 -4.89 1.16
C GLN A 15 6.98 -5.70 1.22
N VAL A 16 7.59 -5.76 2.41
CA VAL A 16 8.80 -6.56 2.66
C VAL A 16 8.57 -8.04 2.39
N ILE A 17 7.36 -8.51 2.72
CA ILE A 17 6.90 -9.87 2.42
C ILE A 17 5.52 -9.87 1.77
N SER A 18 5.25 -10.88 0.96
CA SER A 18 3.89 -11.26 0.57
C SER A 18 3.66 -12.74 0.85
N VAL A 19 2.43 -13.10 1.15
CA VAL A 19 2.02 -14.47 1.47
C VAL A 19 0.85 -14.86 0.58
N ASP A 20 0.93 -16.04 -0.03
CA ASP A 20 -0.15 -16.59 -0.86
C ASP A 20 -0.54 -17.98 -0.33
N PRO A 21 -1.81 -18.23 0.01
CA PRO A 21 -2.96 -17.31 -0.06
C PRO A 21 -2.84 -16.12 0.89
N VAL A 22 -3.52 -15.02 0.56
CA VAL A 22 -3.47 -13.75 1.31
C VAL A 22 -4.13 -13.84 2.69
N PHE A 23 -5.11 -14.73 2.85
CA PHE A 23 -5.81 -15.03 4.10
C PHE A 23 -5.49 -16.45 4.58
N PRO A 24 -4.23 -16.74 4.96
CA PRO A 24 -3.85 -18.09 5.35
C PRO A 24 -4.38 -18.46 6.73
N THR A 25 -4.81 -19.70 6.86
CA THR A 25 -5.09 -20.34 8.15
C THR A 25 -3.94 -21.25 8.56
N VAL A 26 -3.96 -21.77 9.76
CA VAL A 26 -2.94 -22.76 10.23
C VAL A 26 -2.90 -24.03 9.40
N ASN A 27 -3.97 -24.36 8.67
CA ASN A 27 -4.09 -25.58 7.87
C ASN A 27 -3.62 -25.40 6.42
N ASP A 28 -3.17 -24.21 6.05
CA ASP A 28 -2.82 -23.92 4.66
C ASP A 28 -1.33 -24.16 4.38
N THR A 29 -1.06 -24.46 3.12
CA THR A 29 0.27 -24.34 2.54
C THR A 29 0.43 -22.94 1.97
N VAL A 30 1.46 -22.23 2.43
CA VAL A 30 1.75 -20.87 1.99
C VAL A 30 3.04 -20.80 1.17
N VAL A 31 3.06 -19.86 0.25
CA VAL A 31 4.27 -19.34 -0.36
C VAL A 31 4.55 -17.97 0.24
N ILE A 32 5.70 -17.82 0.85
CA ILE A 32 6.18 -16.57 1.43
C ILE A 32 7.25 -16.02 0.50
N LEU A 33 6.99 -14.85 -0.05
CA LEU A 33 7.94 -14.09 -0.86
C LEU A 33 8.56 -12.99 0.00
N PHE A 34 9.88 -12.91 0.01
CA PHE A 34 10.65 -11.83 0.63
C PHE A 34 11.32 -10.98 -0.44
N ASP A 35 11.11 -9.67 -0.39
CA ASP A 35 11.82 -8.68 -1.21
C ASP A 35 12.89 -8.00 -0.37
N ALA A 36 14.14 -8.40 -0.59
CA ALA A 36 15.30 -7.90 0.16
C ALA A 36 15.67 -6.44 -0.19
N SER A 37 15.04 -5.84 -1.19
CA SER A 37 15.19 -4.42 -1.50
C SER A 37 14.32 -3.53 -0.63
N GLN A 38 13.39 -4.10 0.11
CA GLN A 38 12.43 -3.44 0.98
C GLN A 38 12.80 -3.57 2.46
N GLY A 39 11.99 -2.96 3.32
CA GLY A 39 12.26 -2.94 4.75
C GLY A 39 13.54 -2.17 5.07
N ASN A 40 14.39 -2.74 5.92
CA ASN A 40 15.70 -2.16 6.22
C ASN A 40 16.74 -2.34 5.09
N ALA A 41 16.37 -3.06 4.03
CA ALA A 41 17.17 -3.34 2.84
C ALA A 41 18.59 -3.90 3.12
N ALA A 42 18.81 -4.50 4.29
CA ALA A 42 20.13 -5.00 4.69
C ALA A 42 20.65 -6.14 3.78
N LEU A 43 19.74 -6.91 3.18
CA LEU A 43 20.06 -7.99 2.24
C LEU A 43 19.91 -7.59 0.76
N LYS A 44 19.74 -6.30 0.46
CA LYS A 44 19.70 -5.80 -0.92
C LYS A 44 21.01 -6.07 -1.63
N ASN A 45 20.94 -6.67 -2.82
CA ASN A 45 22.08 -7.07 -3.64
C ASN A 45 23.03 -8.07 -2.94
N PHE A 46 22.55 -8.74 -1.89
CA PHE A 46 23.36 -9.77 -1.23
C PHE A 46 23.55 -10.98 -2.15
N ASN A 47 24.79 -11.35 -2.35
CA ASN A 47 25.16 -12.49 -3.21
C ASN A 47 25.55 -13.69 -2.34
N GLY A 48 24.55 -14.43 -1.88
CA GLY A 48 24.78 -15.61 -1.05
C GLY A 48 23.46 -16.24 -0.58
N PRO A 49 23.53 -17.38 0.14
CA PRO A 49 22.35 -18.03 0.66
C PRO A 49 21.64 -17.18 1.70
N VAL A 50 20.31 -17.03 1.55
CA VAL A 50 19.43 -16.35 2.50
C VAL A 50 18.58 -17.39 3.20
N TYR A 51 18.52 -17.31 4.52
CA TYR A 51 17.73 -18.18 5.37
C TYR A 51 16.63 -17.37 6.05
N VAL A 52 15.45 -17.97 6.17
CA VAL A 52 14.41 -17.44 7.04
C VAL A 52 14.65 -17.93 8.47
N HIS A 53 14.54 -17.04 9.45
CA HIS A 53 14.37 -17.39 10.85
C HIS A 53 12.94 -17.02 11.21
N THR A 54 12.17 -17.98 11.69
CA THR A 54 10.71 -17.84 11.78
C THR A 54 10.15 -18.56 12.98
N GLY A 55 9.06 -18.01 13.50
CA GLY A 55 8.27 -18.55 14.61
C GLY A 55 6.83 -18.06 14.52
N LEU A 56 6.10 -18.22 15.59
CA LEU A 56 4.68 -17.90 15.68
C LEU A 56 4.41 -16.97 16.86
N ILE A 57 3.44 -16.08 16.69
CA ILE A 57 2.78 -15.41 17.81
C ILE A 57 1.46 -16.13 18.04
N THR A 58 1.28 -16.64 19.28
CA THR A 58 0.10 -17.39 19.70
C THR A 58 -0.58 -16.70 20.87
N ASP A 59 -1.71 -17.23 21.33
CA ASP A 59 -2.37 -16.76 22.56
C ASP A 59 -1.51 -16.95 23.82
N GLN A 60 -0.45 -17.77 23.73
CA GLN A 60 0.53 -18.01 24.82
C GLN A 60 1.69 -17.00 24.77
N SER A 61 1.77 -16.15 23.74
CA SER A 61 2.81 -15.13 23.64
C SER A 61 2.50 -13.96 24.58
N VAL A 62 3.43 -13.61 25.45
CA VAL A 62 3.26 -12.52 26.43
C VAL A 62 3.40 -11.13 25.77
N ASN A 63 4.04 -11.07 24.61
CA ASN A 63 4.17 -9.85 23.81
C ASN A 63 4.48 -10.20 22.34
N GLY A 64 4.59 -9.16 21.50
CA GLY A 64 4.81 -9.33 20.07
C GLY A 64 6.16 -9.93 19.67
N THR A 65 7.15 -9.95 20.57
CA THR A 65 8.49 -10.52 20.31
C THR A 65 8.69 -11.88 20.99
N ASP A 66 7.70 -12.37 21.72
CA ASP A 66 7.73 -13.69 22.35
C ASP A 66 7.29 -14.77 21.35
N TRP A 67 8.20 -15.11 20.46
CA TRP A 67 7.94 -16.11 19.43
C TRP A 67 7.85 -17.51 20.00
N LYS A 68 6.80 -18.21 19.66
CA LYS A 68 6.61 -19.65 19.95
C LYS A 68 6.96 -20.47 18.71
N PHE A 69 7.20 -21.76 18.90
CA PHE A 69 7.47 -22.72 17.83
C PHE A 69 8.57 -22.27 16.85
N VAL A 70 9.60 -21.58 17.36
CA VAL A 70 10.71 -21.07 16.55
C VAL A 70 11.40 -22.22 15.82
N GLN A 71 11.63 -22.03 14.51
CA GLN A 71 12.28 -23.03 13.68
C GLN A 71 13.79 -22.72 13.54
N GLY A 72 14.60 -23.71 13.92
CA GLY A 72 16.06 -23.64 13.91
C GLY A 72 16.66 -22.71 14.99
N ALA A 73 17.85 -23.03 15.45
CA ALA A 73 18.63 -22.11 16.29
C ALA A 73 19.18 -20.97 15.44
N TRP A 74 19.47 -19.83 16.10
CA TRP A 74 20.05 -18.68 15.40
C TRP A 74 21.40 -19.04 14.74
N ALA A 75 21.59 -18.56 13.51
CA ALA A 75 22.77 -18.83 12.67
C ALA A 75 23.00 -20.33 12.31
N THR A 76 22.05 -21.22 12.63
CA THR A 76 22.08 -22.61 12.15
C THR A 76 21.49 -22.67 10.75
N ASN A 77 22.26 -23.23 9.81
CA ASN A 77 21.87 -23.28 8.39
C ASN A 77 21.09 -24.57 8.09
N ASP A 78 19.91 -24.69 8.67
CA ASP A 78 18.98 -25.77 8.38
C ASP A 78 18.48 -25.67 6.92
N PRO A 79 18.65 -26.71 6.09
CA PRO A 79 18.20 -26.68 4.69
C PRO A 79 16.71 -26.38 4.52
N ARG A 80 15.87 -26.72 5.50
CA ARG A 80 14.42 -26.44 5.48
C ARG A 80 14.11 -24.94 5.56
N LEU A 81 15.08 -24.13 6.04
CA LEU A 81 14.96 -22.68 6.22
C LEU A 81 15.67 -21.89 5.10
N LEU A 82 16.34 -22.61 4.18
CA LEU A 82 16.97 -21.99 3.03
C LEU A 82 15.93 -21.47 2.06
N MET A 83 16.00 -20.19 1.72
CA MET A 83 15.11 -19.60 0.74
C MET A 83 15.58 -19.82 -0.68
N GLN A 84 14.67 -20.08 -1.58
CA GLN A 84 14.94 -20.14 -3.01
C GLN A 84 15.08 -18.72 -3.56
N SER A 85 16.21 -18.41 -4.16
CA SER A 85 16.39 -17.14 -4.87
C SER A 85 15.60 -17.12 -6.18
N LEU A 86 14.89 -16.03 -6.43
CA LEU A 86 14.17 -15.75 -7.68
C LEU A 86 14.89 -14.68 -8.53
N GLY A 87 16.05 -14.22 -8.10
CA GLY A 87 16.73 -13.05 -8.69
C GLY A 87 16.09 -11.72 -8.25
N ASN A 88 16.72 -10.60 -8.67
CA ASN A 88 16.23 -9.24 -8.42
C ASN A 88 15.86 -8.98 -6.94
N ASN A 89 16.70 -9.44 -6.01
CA ASN A 89 16.50 -9.31 -4.56
C ASN A 89 15.28 -10.06 -3.99
N ARG A 90 14.68 -10.97 -4.75
CA ARG A 90 13.51 -11.73 -4.31
C ARG A 90 13.86 -13.16 -3.96
N TYR A 91 13.27 -13.63 -2.85
CA TYR A 91 13.46 -14.96 -2.31
C TYR A 91 12.12 -15.55 -1.89
N GLN A 92 11.95 -16.86 -2.03
CA GLN A 92 10.70 -17.52 -1.62
C GLN A 92 10.97 -18.77 -0.79
N ILE A 93 9.98 -19.10 0.03
CA ILE A 93 9.87 -20.39 0.70
C ILE A 93 8.42 -20.87 0.67
N ARG A 94 8.23 -22.18 0.47
CA ARG A 94 6.93 -22.83 0.53
C ARG A 94 6.88 -23.74 1.75
N LEU A 95 5.83 -23.61 2.57
CA LEU A 95 5.66 -24.43 3.76
C LEU A 95 4.17 -24.65 4.08
N HIS A 96 3.85 -25.82 4.65
CA HIS A 96 2.53 -26.07 5.23
C HIS A 96 2.58 -25.69 6.71
N ILE A 97 1.83 -24.67 7.13
CA ILE A 97 1.99 -23.99 8.43
C ILE A 97 1.94 -25.00 9.59
N LYS A 98 0.86 -25.75 9.72
CA LYS A 98 0.67 -26.67 10.85
C LYS A 98 1.79 -27.70 11.01
N SER A 99 2.17 -28.36 9.93
CA SER A 99 3.20 -29.40 9.98
C SER A 99 4.61 -28.84 10.08
N PHE A 100 4.89 -27.68 9.44
CA PHE A 100 6.21 -27.06 9.49
C PHE A 100 6.57 -26.60 10.90
N TYR A 101 5.64 -25.92 11.59
CA TYR A 101 5.85 -25.46 12.97
C TYR A 101 5.52 -26.52 14.02
N LYS A 102 4.99 -27.68 13.61
CA LYS A 102 4.53 -28.76 14.52
C LYS A 102 3.51 -28.26 15.54
N ILE A 103 2.51 -27.51 15.06
CA ILE A 103 1.49 -26.88 15.90
C ILE A 103 0.57 -27.96 16.48
N PRO A 104 0.43 -28.05 17.81
CA PRO A 104 -0.51 -28.98 18.45
C PRO A 104 -1.97 -28.65 18.11
N ASP A 105 -2.84 -29.63 18.19
CA ASP A 105 -4.27 -29.41 18.06
C ASP A 105 -4.77 -28.51 19.21
N GLY A 106 -5.60 -27.52 18.83
CA GLY A 106 -6.15 -26.56 19.77
C GLY A 106 -5.28 -25.32 20.03
N GLU A 107 -4.04 -25.28 19.56
CA GLU A 107 -3.19 -24.08 19.68
C GLU A 107 -3.74 -22.95 18.78
N LYS A 108 -3.89 -21.77 19.36
CA LYS A 108 -4.39 -20.60 18.66
C LYS A 108 -3.24 -19.73 18.19
N VAL A 109 -3.00 -19.73 16.89
CA VAL A 109 -1.95 -18.94 16.25
C VAL A 109 -2.54 -17.66 15.65
N ASN A 110 -1.92 -16.53 15.98
CA ASN A 110 -2.36 -15.22 15.54
C ASN A 110 -1.53 -14.70 14.37
N LYS A 111 -0.18 -14.92 14.40
CA LYS A 111 0.72 -14.40 13.36
C LYS A 111 1.85 -15.36 13.07
N LEU A 112 2.33 -15.32 11.85
CA LEU A 112 3.65 -15.76 11.47
C LEU A 112 4.64 -14.62 11.77
N ALA A 113 5.83 -14.96 12.25
CA ALA A 113 6.90 -14.01 12.56
C ALA A 113 8.16 -14.37 11.81
N PHE A 114 8.86 -13.36 11.25
CA PHE A 114 10.01 -13.56 10.37
C PHE A 114 11.12 -12.55 10.62
N VAL A 115 12.34 -13.01 10.44
CA VAL A 115 13.48 -12.22 9.97
C VAL A 115 14.22 -13.05 8.93
N PHE A 116 14.93 -12.38 8.03
CA PHE A 116 15.71 -13.03 6.99
C PHE A 116 17.18 -12.76 7.23
N ARG A 117 18.06 -13.73 7.01
CA ARG A 117 19.47 -13.59 7.37
C ARG A 117 20.41 -14.26 6.38
N ASN A 118 21.64 -13.80 6.38
CA ASN A 118 22.73 -14.52 5.74
C ASN A 118 23.14 -15.77 6.56
N VAL A 119 24.12 -16.52 6.06
CA VAL A 119 24.66 -17.75 6.68
C VAL A 119 25.07 -17.54 8.14
N SER A 120 25.80 -16.47 8.45
CA SER A 120 26.32 -16.18 9.78
C SER A 120 25.33 -15.48 10.73
N GLY A 121 24.19 -15.01 10.20
CA GLY A 121 23.24 -14.18 10.98
C GLY A 121 23.74 -12.76 11.27
N SER A 122 24.83 -12.32 10.62
CA SER A 122 25.38 -10.97 10.80
C SER A 122 24.68 -9.90 9.96
N ILE A 123 24.00 -10.30 8.87
CA ILE A 123 23.19 -9.42 8.04
C ILE A 123 21.75 -9.90 8.13
N VAL A 124 20.85 -9.03 8.58
CA VAL A 124 19.46 -9.39 8.90
C VAL A 124 18.48 -8.45 8.21
N GLY A 125 17.66 -9.01 7.33
CA GLY A 125 16.51 -8.35 6.70
C GLY A 125 15.34 -8.28 7.68
N ARG A 126 14.86 -7.07 7.94
CA ARG A 126 13.79 -6.71 8.87
C ARG A 126 12.84 -5.71 8.22
N ASP A 127 11.83 -5.26 8.92
CA ASP A 127 10.99 -4.17 8.44
C ASP A 127 11.76 -2.84 8.33
N ALA A 128 11.12 -1.79 7.84
CA ALA A 128 11.75 -0.49 7.65
C ALA A 128 12.15 0.21 8.97
N SER A 129 11.53 -0.16 10.09
CA SER A 129 11.87 0.34 11.42
C SER A 129 12.99 -0.47 12.10
N GLY A 130 13.40 -1.58 11.50
CA GLY A 130 14.34 -2.54 12.08
C GLY A 130 13.68 -3.56 13.00
N ALA A 131 12.34 -3.59 13.08
CA ALA A 131 11.59 -4.58 13.84
C ALA A 131 11.44 -5.90 13.06
N ASP A 132 10.95 -6.93 13.75
CA ASP A 132 10.61 -8.20 13.14
C ASP A 132 9.40 -8.04 12.20
N ILE A 133 9.31 -8.90 11.20
CA ILE A 133 8.25 -8.87 10.19
C ILE A 133 7.15 -9.84 10.60
N TYR A 134 5.89 -9.40 10.54
CA TYR A 134 4.75 -10.22 10.94
C TYR A 134 3.73 -10.35 9.82
N TYR A 135 3.06 -11.50 9.77
CA TYR A 135 1.91 -11.74 8.89
C TYR A 135 0.77 -12.35 9.68
N ASN A 136 -0.42 -11.73 9.63
CA ASN A 136 -1.58 -12.22 10.36
C ASN A 136 -2.13 -13.50 9.74
N LEU A 137 -2.52 -14.45 10.59
CA LEU A 137 -3.30 -15.61 10.15
C LEU A 137 -4.79 -15.34 10.30
N SER A 138 -5.55 -15.80 9.32
CA SER A 138 -7.00 -15.79 9.40
C SER A 138 -7.48 -16.92 10.33
N LYS A 139 -8.52 -16.67 11.11
CA LYS A 139 -9.15 -17.71 11.89
C LYS A 139 -9.96 -18.61 10.95
N VAL A 140 -9.97 -19.91 11.23
CA VAL A 140 -10.70 -20.89 10.40
C VAL A 140 -12.19 -20.54 10.27
N ASP A 141 -12.77 -19.96 11.34
CA ASP A 141 -14.17 -19.58 11.42
C ASP A 141 -14.38 -18.06 11.33
N SER A 142 -13.41 -17.31 10.79
CA SER A 142 -13.60 -15.87 10.55
C SER A 142 -14.71 -15.65 9.54
N GLY A 143 -15.43 -14.55 9.69
CA GLY A 143 -16.41 -14.08 8.70
C GLY A 143 -15.78 -13.88 7.32
N PHE A 144 -16.50 -13.23 6.43
CA PHE A 144 -15.97 -12.88 5.12
C PHE A 144 -15.02 -11.66 5.24
N GLU A 145 -13.79 -11.81 4.76
CA GLU A 145 -12.78 -10.78 4.73
C GLU A 145 -12.33 -10.51 3.28
N SER A 146 -11.97 -9.28 3.00
CA SER A 146 -11.33 -8.91 1.72
C SER A 146 -10.30 -7.80 1.92
N ILE A 147 -9.33 -7.72 1.03
CA ILE A 147 -8.27 -6.72 1.05
C ILE A 147 -7.95 -6.25 -0.37
N LEU A 148 -7.92 -4.93 -0.54
CA LEU A 148 -7.34 -4.30 -1.73
C LEU A 148 -5.83 -4.26 -1.54
N ILE A 149 -5.12 -5.09 -2.30
CA ILE A 149 -3.66 -5.24 -2.22
C ILE A 149 -2.98 -4.13 -3.01
N ASN A 150 -3.58 -3.77 -4.16
CA ASN A 150 -3.10 -2.71 -5.02
C ASN A 150 -4.29 -2.00 -5.70
N PRO A 151 -4.34 -0.67 -5.67
CA PRO A 151 -3.42 0.21 -4.96
C PRO A 151 -3.62 0.11 -3.43
N ASP A 152 -2.53 0.23 -2.68
CA ASP A 152 -2.51 0.26 -1.20
C ASP A 152 -2.70 1.68 -0.64
N VAL A 153 -3.00 2.62 -1.52
CA VAL A 153 -3.23 4.03 -1.19
C VAL A 153 -4.63 4.46 -1.66
N PRO A 154 -5.29 5.36 -0.93
CA PRO A 154 -6.64 5.81 -1.27
C PRO A 154 -6.68 6.75 -2.48
N PHE A 155 -5.53 7.24 -2.92
CA PHE A 155 -5.43 8.21 -4.00
C PHE A 155 -4.18 8.01 -4.85
N LEU A 156 -4.33 8.11 -6.18
CA LEU A 156 -3.25 8.05 -7.16
C LEU A 156 -3.29 9.26 -8.10
N LEU A 157 -2.12 9.81 -8.39
CA LEU A 157 -1.93 10.71 -9.53
C LEU A 157 -1.19 9.95 -10.62
N VAL A 158 -1.78 9.88 -11.80
CA VAL A 158 -1.28 9.08 -12.93
C VAL A 158 -1.20 9.92 -14.19
N GLN A 159 -0.39 9.46 -15.14
CA GLN A 159 -0.31 10.09 -16.47
C GLN A 159 -1.28 9.42 -17.43
N LYS A 160 -1.63 10.13 -18.50
CA LYS A 160 -2.41 9.54 -19.58
C LYS A 160 -1.70 8.31 -20.15
N ASN A 161 -2.47 7.23 -20.35
CA ASN A 161 -2.06 5.89 -20.76
C ASN A 161 -1.35 5.03 -19.69
N ASP A 162 -1.17 5.53 -18.46
CA ASP A 162 -0.71 4.67 -17.39
C ASP A 162 -1.70 3.54 -17.13
N LEU A 163 -1.14 2.38 -16.76
CA LEU A 163 -1.91 1.24 -16.28
C LEU A 163 -1.98 1.30 -14.75
N ILE A 164 -3.20 1.26 -14.24
CA ILE A 164 -3.49 1.24 -12.80
C ILE A 164 -3.85 -0.20 -12.45
N PRO A 165 -2.91 -0.96 -11.85
CA PRO A 165 -3.19 -2.33 -11.47
C PRO A 165 -4.08 -2.39 -10.23
N ILE A 166 -5.16 -3.15 -10.32
CA ILE A 166 -6.04 -3.46 -9.20
C ILE A 166 -5.80 -4.92 -8.83
N GLN A 167 -5.47 -5.15 -7.56
CA GLN A 167 -5.33 -6.49 -6.99
C GLN A 167 -6.18 -6.58 -5.73
N ILE A 168 -7.19 -7.43 -5.76
CA ILE A 168 -8.11 -7.67 -4.65
C ILE A 168 -8.10 -9.15 -4.30
N ALA A 169 -8.12 -9.48 -3.01
CA ALA A 169 -8.27 -10.84 -2.53
C ALA A 169 -9.38 -10.92 -1.48
N CYS A 170 -10.04 -12.09 -1.44
CA CYS A 170 -11.10 -12.42 -0.52
C CYS A 170 -10.75 -13.71 0.22
N SER A 171 -11.20 -13.83 1.46
CA SER A 171 -10.97 -15.03 2.30
C SER A 171 -11.77 -16.25 1.83
N LYS A 172 -12.83 -16.02 1.06
CA LYS A 172 -13.71 -17.05 0.44
C LYS A 172 -14.05 -16.62 -0.98
N ASN A 173 -14.51 -17.59 -1.80
CA ASN A 173 -15.04 -17.26 -3.13
C ASN A 173 -16.20 -16.26 -3.01
N ALA A 174 -16.19 -15.27 -3.88
CA ALA A 174 -17.13 -14.16 -3.88
C ALA A 174 -17.46 -13.74 -5.32
N GLU A 175 -18.52 -12.97 -5.48
CA GLU A 175 -18.70 -12.10 -6.62
C GLU A 175 -17.87 -10.85 -6.42
N ILE A 176 -17.02 -10.49 -7.37
CA ILE A 176 -16.20 -9.28 -7.31
C ILE A 176 -16.57 -8.36 -8.46
N LYS A 177 -17.08 -7.17 -8.11
CA LYS A 177 -17.45 -6.12 -9.06
C LYS A 177 -16.53 -4.92 -8.91
N ILE A 178 -16.10 -4.35 -10.04
CA ILE A 178 -15.34 -3.11 -10.08
C ILE A 178 -16.15 -2.07 -10.86
N PHE A 179 -16.33 -0.91 -10.24
CA PHE A 179 -17.02 0.24 -10.82
C PHE A 179 -16.04 1.42 -10.96
N GLN A 180 -16.19 2.16 -12.04
CA GLN A 180 -15.54 3.46 -12.26
C GLN A 180 -16.61 4.52 -12.45
N ASN A 181 -16.68 5.52 -11.55
CA ASN A 181 -17.74 6.54 -11.55
C ASN A 181 -19.14 5.90 -11.64
N ASP A 182 -19.38 4.84 -10.83
CA ASP A 182 -20.57 4.01 -10.79
C ASP A 182 -20.90 3.19 -12.06
N ILE A 183 -20.04 3.25 -13.08
CA ILE A 183 -20.17 2.40 -14.27
C ILE A 183 -19.45 1.06 -14.01
N LEU A 184 -20.16 -0.04 -14.18
CA LEU A 184 -19.61 -1.39 -14.02
C LEU A 184 -18.54 -1.67 -15.09
N LEU A 185 -17.31 -1.98 -14.66
CA LEU A 185 -16.21 -2.38 -15.52
C LEU A 185 -15.99 -3.89 -15.52
N VAL A 186 -16.12 -4.53 -14.36
CA VAL A 186 -15.85 -5.96 -14.18
C VAL A 186 -16.93 -6.55 -13.29
N ASP A 187 -17.37 -7.75 -13.66
CA ASP A 187 -18.20 -8.63 -12.86
C ASP A 187 -17.63 -10.05 -12.96
N SER A 188 -17.10 -10.55 -11.86
CA SER A 188 -16.46 -11.86 -11.78
C SER A 188 -17.08 -12.68 -10.66
N LEU A 189 -17.54 -13.87 -10.99
CA LEU A 189 -18.29 -14.73 -10.08
C LEU A 189 -17.41 -15.87 -9.55
N ASN A 190 -17.63 -16.22 -8.28
CA ASN A 190 -17.07 -17.41 -7.63
C ASN A 190 -15.53 -17.46 -7.64
N ILE A 191 -14.89 -16.33 -7.40
CA ILE A 191 -13.44 -16.20 -7.30
C ILE A 191 -13.05 -15.59 -5.97
N ASN A 192 -11.84 -15.88 -5.48
CA ASN A 192 -11.30 -15.28 -4.27
C ASN A 192 -10.12 -14.32 -4.52
N LYS A 193 -9.74 -14.12 -5.78
CA LYS A 193 -8.68 -13.18 -6.17
C LYS A 193 -8.97 -12.64 -7.56
N LEU A 194 -8.83 -11.33 -7.73
CA LEU A 194 -8.95 -10.66 -9.01
C LEU A 194 -7.76 -9.75 -9.24
N ASN A 195 -7.16 -9.85 -10.43
CA ASN A 195 -6.20 -8.90 -10.95
C ASN A 195 -6.80 -8.24 -12.19
N PHE A 196 -6.85 -6.92 -12.19
CA PHE A 196 -7.41 -6.14 -13.29
C PHE A 196 -6.59 -4.86 -13.49
N ASN A 197 -6.52 -4.37 -14.72
CA ASN A 197 -5.84 -3.10 -15.01
C ASN A 197 -6.82 -2.10 -15.59
N ILE A 198 -6.87 -0.90 -15.03
CA ILE A 198 -7.54 0.25 -15.64
C ILE A 198 -6.49 1.05 -16.42
N THR A 199 -6.83 1.44 -17.65
CA THR A 199 -5.99 2.38 -18.43
C THR A 199 -6.49 3.79 -18.20
N ALA A 200 -5.62 4.70 -17.81
CA ALA A 200 -5.90 6.13 -17.65
C ALA A 200 -6.04 6.80 -19.02
N GLN A 201 -7.25 6.84 -19.60
CA GLN A 201 -7.45 7.27 -20.99
C GLN A 201 -7.59 8.77 -21.16
N THR A 202 -8.42 9.40 -20.34
CA THR A 202 -8.76 10.83 -20.46
C THR A 202 -8.45 11.57 -19.17
N ASN A 203 -8.12 12.86 -19.31
CA ASN A 203 -7.89 13.72 -18.18
C ASN A 203 -9.16 13.84 -17.33
N GLY A 204 -8.99 13.80 -16.02
CA GLY A 204 -10.11 13.89 -15.09
C GLY A 204 -9.90 13.06 -13.82
N GLN A 205 -10.91 13.10 -12.97
CA GLN A 205 -10.97 12.38 -11.72
C GLN A 205 -11.86 11.15 -11.88
N TYR A 206 -11.42 10.03 -11.30
CA TYR A 206 -12.10 8.75 -11.37
C TYR A 206 -12.18 8.12 -10.00
N ASP A 207 -13.42 7.87 -9.56
CA ASP A 207 -13.73 7.14 -8.34
C ASP A 207 -13.86 5.65 -8.65
N ILE A 208 -13.06 4.84 -7.99
CA ILE A 208 -13.10 3.38 -8.11
C ILE A 208 -13.74 2.80 -6.87
N ARG A 209 -14.76 1.97 -7.08
CA ARG A 209 -15.44 1.21 -6.05
C ARG A 209 -15.39 -0.27 -6.40
N ILE A 210 -14.94 -1.08 -5.45
CA ILE A 210 -14.82 -2.53 -5.59
C ILE A 210 -15.73 -3.17 -4.56
N GLU A 211 -16.65 -4.01 -5.00
CA GLU A 211 -17.57 -4.75 -4.16
C GLU A 211 -17.19 -6.23 -4.18
N CYS A 212 -17.02 -6.82 -3.00
CA CYS A 212 -16.77 -8.25 -2.82
C CYS A 212 -17.97 -8.82 -2.05
N ASN A 213 -18.77 -9.67 -2.70
CA ASN A 213 -19.99 -10.24 -2.13
C ASN A 213 -19.88 -11.76 -2.02
N SER A 214 -19.87 -12.29 -0.80
CA SER A 214 -19.84 -13.75 -0.53
C SER A 214 -21.23 -14.43 -0.58
N GLY A 215 -22.26 -13.66 -0.89
CA GLY A 215 -23.65 -14.10 -0.82
C GLY A 215 -24.30 -13.82 0.55
N THR A 216 -23.51 -13.76 1.61
CA THR A 216 -24.01 -13.45 2.97
C THR A 216 -23.47 -12.12 3.50
N GLU A 217 -22.29 -11.71 3.07
CA GLU A 217 -21.61 -10.50 3.48
C GLU A 217 -21.00 -9.79 2.29
N THR A 218 -21.02 -8.45 2.33
CA THR A 218 -20.37 -7.61 1.33
C THR A 218 -19.29 -6.76 1.98
N ARG A 219 -18.14 -6.66 1.31
CA ARG A 219 -17.05 -5.74 1.66
C ARG A 219 -16.85 -4.79 0.50
N ILE A 220 -16.56 -3.51 0.82
CA ILE A 220 -16.38 -2.45 -0.17
C ILE A 220 -15.01 -1.84 0.03
N HIS A 221 -14.28 -1.69 -1.07
CA HIS A 221 -13.01 -0.96 -1.14
C HIS A 221 -13.16 0.19 -2.11
N GLN A 222 -12.49 1.30 -1.83
CA GLN A 222 -12.54 2.49 -2.66
C GLN A 222 -11.16 3.12 -2.75
N PHE A 223 -10.87 3.63 -3.93
CA PHE A 223 -9.77 4.55 -4.14
C PHE A 223 -10.12 5.51 -5.28
N ARG A 224 -9.34 6.55 -5.41
CA ARG A 224 -9.50 7.55 -6.45
C ARG A 224 -8.21 7.69 -7.23
N PHE A 225 -8.32 7.94 -8.52
CA PHE A 225 -7.18 8.42 -9.28
C PHE A 225 -7.53 9.65 -10.11
N ILE A 226 -6.53 10.48 -10.35
CA ILE A 226 -6.61 11.62 -11.26
C ILE A 226 -5.62 11.40 -12.37
N VAL A 227 -6.11 11.51 -13.60
CA VAL A 227 -5.24 11.59 -14.78
C VAL A 227 -4.81 13.04 -14.92
N ASP A 228 -3.50 13.29 -14.76
CA ASP A 228 -2.94 14.63 -14.76
C ASP A 228 -3.19 15.33 -16.11
N VAL A 229 -3.68 16.53 -16.02
CA VAL A 229 -3.67 17.48 -17.15
C VAL A 229 -2.23 17.96 -17.31
N ASN A 230 -1.72 17.95 -18.51
CA ASN A 230 -0.43 18.58 -18.83
C ASN A 230 -0.38 19.97 -18.19
N THR A 231 0.38 20.11 -17.14
CA THR A 231 0.61 21.39 -16.49
C THR A 231 1.38 22.30 -17.43
N THR A 232 0.81 23.42 -17.76
CA THR A 232 1.55 24.48 -18.46
C THR A 232 2.61 25.03 -17.48
N ILE A 233 3.86 25.07 -17.93
CA ILE A 233 4.92 25.71 -17.15
C ILE A 233 4.94 27.17 -17.57
N GLU A 234 4.50 28.05 -16.66
CA GLU A 234 4.46 29.49 -16.88
C GLU A 234 5.21 30.22 -15.77
N ASP A 235 5.69 31.41 -16.04
CA ASP A 235 6.25 32.27 -15.00
C ASP A 235 5.12 32.75 -14.07
N PRO A 236 5.34 32.72 -12.74
CA PRO A 236 4.35 33.24 -11.82
C PRO A 236 4.12 34.73 -12.07
N PRO A 237 2.89 35.21 -11.89
CA PRO A 237 2.58 36.63 -12.03
C PRO A 237 3.56 37.53 -11.28
N THR A 238 3.93 38.66 -11.88
CA THR A 238 4.90 39.59 -11.27
C THR A 238 4.47 39.97 -9.86
N GLY A 239 5.42 39.92 -8.91
CA GLY A 239 5.17 40.27 -7.50
C GLY A 239 4.61 39.11 -6.65
N THR A 240 4.45 37.90 -7.20
CA THR A 240 4.01 36.74 -6.42
C THR A 240 4.99 36.43 -5.30
N GLN A 241 4.51 36.44 -4.05
CA GLN A 241 5.25 36.06 -2.86
C GLN A 241 4.78 34.68 -2.37
N PRO A 242 5.65 33.86 -1.76
CA PRO A 242 5.23 32.61 -1.11
C PRO A 242 4.21 32.88 0.01
N GLY A 243 3.21 32.00 0.11
CA GLY A 243 2.13 32.10 1.10
C GLY A 243 0.79 32.40 0.48
N ILE A 244 -0.07 33.07 1.23
CA ILE A 244 -1.43 33.47 0.83
C ILE A 244 -1.43 34.96 0.54
N THR A 245 -1.88 35.35 -0.64
CA THR A 245 -2.12 36.74 -1.03
C THR A 245 -3.60 36.92 -1.32
N PHE A 246 -4.25 37.85 -0.64
CA PHE A 246 -5.63 38.25 -0.95
C PHE A 246 -5.61 39.18 -2.15
N LEU A 247 -6.26 38.75 -3.23
CA LEU A 247 -6.36 39.52 -4.49
C LEU A 247 -7.59 40.41 -4.48
N THR A 248 -8.71 39.87 -4.00
CA THR A 248 -9.97 40.58 -3.82
C THR A 248 -10.67 40.01 -2.56
N GLU A 249 -11.86 40.53 -2.23
CA GLU A 249 -12.67 40.02 -1.12
C GLU A 249 -13.02 38.51 -1.30
N ASN A 250 -13.06 38.02 -2.53
CA ASN A 250 -13.50 36.66 -2.86
C ASN A 250 -12.42 35.84 -3.59
N SER A 251 -11.21 36.34 -3.70
CA SER A 251 -10.15 35.63 -4.40
C SER A 251 -8.82 35.70 -3.69
N ILE A 252 -8.11 34.60 -3.65
CA ILE A 252 -6.77 34.48 -3.09
C ILE A 252 -5.80 33.87 -4.10
N ARG A 253 -4.54 34.20 -3.93
CA ARG A 253 -3.42 33.51 -4.55
C ARG A 253 -2.69 32.69 -3.51
N LEU A 254 -2.51 31.41 -3.78
CA LEU A 254 -1.67 30.52 -2.98
C LEU A 254 -0.38 30.30 -3.76
N ALA A 255 0.76 30.60 -3.15
CA ALA A 255 2.06 30.37 -3.76
C ALA A 255 2.94 29.53 -2.82
N LEU A 256 3.45 28.42 -3.32
CA LEU A 256 4.29 27.51 -2.54
C LEU A 256 5.62 27.27 -3.25
N VAL A 257 6.72 27.39 -2.51
CA VAL A 257 8.03 26.92 -2.96
C VAL A 257 8.14 25.44 -2.62
N ALA A 258 8.05 24.57 -3.61
CA ALA A 258 8.02 23.12 -3.44
C ALA A 258 8.99 22.43 -4.42
N PRO A 259 10.32 22.65 -4.28
CA PRO A 259 11.31 22.00 -5.13
C PRO A 259 11.25 20.48 -4.96
N PHE A 260 11.46 19.74 -6.04
CA PHE A 260 11.47 18.26 -6.06
C PHE A 260 10.12 17.61 -5.70
N LYS A 261 9.00 18.34 -5.80
CA LYS A 261 7.66 17.78 -5.65
C LYS A 261 6.99 17.65 -7.01
N ASN A 262 6.41 16.48 -7.28
CA ASN A 262 5.68 16.24 -8.52
C ASN A 262 4.26 16.79 -8.45
N SER A 263 3.66 16.80 -7.24
CA SER A 263 2.29 17.27 -7.02
C SER A 263 2.14 17.88 -5.64
N VAL A 264 1.23 18.85 -5.51
CA VAL A 264 0.82 19.46 -4.25
C VAL A 264 -0.69 19.66 -4.31
N PHE A 265 -1.37 19.33 -3.23
CA PHE A 265 -2.81 19.49 -3.08
C PHE A 265 -3.12 20.56 -2.05
N VAL A 266 -4.20 21.30 -2.26
CA VAL A 266 -4.75 22.22 -1.28
C VAL A 266 -5.97 21.57 -0.64
N LEU A 267 -5.98 21.53 0.68
CA LEU A 267 -7.11 21.03 1.44
C LEU A 267 -7.74 22.14 2.26
N GLY A 268 -9.06 22.14 2.28
CA GLY A 268 -9.83 23.12 3.05
C GLY A 268 -11.31 22.74 3.12
N ASP A 269 -12.11 23.55 3.79
CA ASP A 269 -13.56 23.38 3.86
C ASP A 269 -14.24 23.51 2.49
N PHE A 270 -13.61 24.23 1.55
CA PHE A 270 -14.09 24.39 0.17
C PHE A 270 -14.05 23.07 -0.64
N ASN A 271 -13.28 22.09 -0.22
CA ASN A 271 -13.20 20.76 -0.83
C ASN A 271 -13.39 19.63 0.21
N ASN A 272 -14.03 19.92 1.35
CA ASN A 272 -14.26 18.99 2.44
C ASN A 272 -12.99 18.28 2.95
N PHE A 273 -11.84 18.96 2.90
CA PHE A 273 -10.53 18.42 3.25
C PHE A 273 -10.18 17.14 2.48
N PHE A 274 -10.72 17.00 1.28
CA PHE A 274 -10.51 15.82 0.47
C PHE A 274 -9.31 16.02 -0.47
N ASN A 275 -8.26 15.19 -0.34
CA ASN A 275 -7.12 15.26 -1.24
C ASN A 275 -7.53 14.76 -2.64
N GLY A 276 -7.15 15.52 -3.66
CA GLY A 276 -7.41 15.18 -5.06
C GLY A 276 -8.58 15.91 -5.71
N SER A 277 -9.36 16.71 -4.96
CA SER A 277 -10.41 17.54 -5.57
C SER A 277 -9.90 18.85 -6.17
N GLU A 278 -8.75 19.36 -5.67
CA GLU A 278 -8.11 20.57 -6.17
C GLU A 278 -6.60 20.35 -6.29
N ILE A 279 -6.09 20.30 -7.50
CA ILE A 279 -4.68 20.15 -7.79
C ILE A 279 -4.05 21.52 -8.05
N PHE A 280 -2.90 21.77 -7.43
CA PHE A 280 -2.06 22.92 -7.75
C PHE A 280 -1.39 22.69 -9.11
N ASN A 281 -2.07 22.99 -10.21
CA ASN A 281 -1.55 22.68 -11.53
C ASN A 281 -1.19 23.92 -12.38
N GLU A 282 -1.26 25.13 -11.84
CA GLU A 282 -1.32 26.27 -12.74
C GLU A 282 -0.01 27.02 -13.00
N ALA A 283 1.06 26.79 -12.33
CA ALA A 283 2.36 27.32 -12.79
C ALA A 283 3.53 26.62 -12.13
N LYS A 284 4.18 25.72 -12.82
CA LYS A 284 5.49 25.19 -12.40
C LYS A 284 6.59 26.05 -13.01
N HIS A 285 7.22 26.90 -12.23
CA HIS A 285 8.48 27.52 -12.63
C HIS A 285 9.50 27.49 -11.49
N LYS A 286 10.68 26.92 -11.74
CA LYS A 286 11.82 26.88 -10.78
C LYS A 286 11.43 26.45 -9.36
N GLY A 287 10.58 25.44 -9.22
CA GLY A 287 10.18 24.90 -7.91
C GLY A 287 9.12 25.74 -7.16
N ARG A 288 8.41 26.62 -7.84
CA ARG A 288 7.25 27.35 -7.30
C ARG A 288 5.97 26.81 -7.92
N LEU A 289 4.93 26.70 -7.10
CA LEU A 289 3.57 26.37 -7.48
C LEU A 289 2.67 27.55 -7.12
N VAL A 290 1.84 28.01 -8.06
CA VAL A 290 0.93 29.13 -7.86
C VAL A 290 -0.47 28.71 -8.28
N LEU A 291 -1.44 29.02 -7.45
CA LEU A 291 -2.85 28.77 -7.70
C LEU A 291 -3.64 30.05 -7.39
N ASP A 292 -4.36 30.56 -8.36
CA ASP A 292 -5.34 31.62 -8.18
C ASP A 292 -6.75 31.01 -8.12
N ARG A 293 -7.49 31.26 -7.08
CA ARG A 293 -8.85 30.74 -6.87
C ARG A 293 -9.83 31.85 -6.50
N TYR A 294 -11.03 31.75 -7.08
CA TYR A 294 -12.19 32.55 -6.73
C TYR A 294 -13.17 31.75 -5.89
N PHE A 295 -13.50 32.26 -4.71
CA PHE A 295 -14.42 31.60 -3.76
C PHE A 295 -15.67 32.44 -3.61
N ALA A 296 -16.68 32.18 -4.42
CA ALA A 296 -17.95 32.88 -4.35
C ALA A 296 -18.65 32.67 -2.99
N GLY A 297 -19.03 33.75 -2.32
CA GLY A 297 -19.84 33.73 -1.09
C GLY A 297 -19.09 33.26 0.18
N LYS A 298 -17.79 33.20 0.17
CA LYS A 298 -16.98 32.92 1.40
C LYS A 298 -16.43 34.23 1.96
N THR A 299 -16.62 34.44 3.27
CA THR A 299 -16.01 35.51 4.02
C THR A 299 -14.74 34.98 4.70
N TRP A 300 -13.62 35.66 4.50
CA TRP A 300 -12.38 35.32 5.13
C TRP A 300 -12.35 35.93 6.55
N ILE A 301 -12.12 35.14 7.55
CA ILE A 301 -11.93 35.58 8.94
C ILE A 301 -10.45 35.49 9.29
#